data_50a5d4ca86fbb1bd4f308f163dc9e092
#
_entry.id   50a5d4ca86fbb1bd4f308f163dc9e092
#
_cell.length_a   1.000
_cell.length_b   1.000
_cell.length_c   1.000
_cell.angle_alpha   90.00
_cell.angle_beta   90.00
_cell.angle_gamma   90.00
#
_symmetry.space_group_name_H-M   'P 1'
#
loop_
_entity.id
_entity.type
_entity.pdbx_description
1 polymer ?
#
loop_
_entity_poly.entity_id
_entity_poly.type
_entity_poly.pdbx_seq_one_letter_code
_entity_poly.pdbx_strand_id
1 'polypeptide(L)'
;MKKSKLKGWLYLLPAIVFLGIFMVYPLVDVFVYAFQEGFNFASQTYKGVGWYNFSYVLRDPYFLQAVKNTFIIVIITVPVSTGLALLISLGLNSIKPLKNLFQTVYFLPYVTNTLAVGLVFMILFKKTAYTDGLVNLIINWFGSESIDFIDGPYWAKMFVMCFYTVWVVMPFKILILTSALASVNEDYYRAAKIDGTSKGRIFRRITLPMISPMIFYLVITGFIGAFKAYSDEVAIFGTDLNVAGMNTIVGYVYDMLYGDSGGYPSFASAAALILFVIVLTITVINLMVSRKNVHY
;
A
#
# COMPACT_ATOMS: atom_id res chain seq x y z
N MET A 1 34.32 20.53 22.42
CA MET A 1 33.13 20.30 21.60
C MET A 1 33.35 19.70 20.19
N LYS A 2 34.42 20.02 19.44
CA LYS A 2 34.69 19.42 18.11
C LYS A 2 34.93 17.90 18.09
N LYS A 3 35.65 17.34 19.10
CA LYS A 3 35.94 15.87 19.20
C LYS A 3 34.67 14.99 19.42
N SER A 4 33.63 15.53 20.03
CA SER A 4 32.36 14.82 20.24
C SER A 4 31.55 14.65 18.94
N LYS A 5 31.56 15.63 18.03
CA LYS A 5 30.89 15.57 16.75
C LYS A 5 31.51 14.52 15.80
N LEU A 6 32.86 14.44 15.78
CA LEU A 6 33.55 13.45 14.96
C LEU A 6 33.26 12.02 15.37
N LYS A 7 33.17 11.74 16.69
CA LYS A 7 32.78 10.44 17.21
C LYS A 7 31.35 10.05 16.76
N GLY A 8 30.40 10.99 16.76
CA GLY A 8 29.04 10.75 16.27
C GLY A 8 29.00 10.35 14.78
N TRP A 9 29.77 11.04 13.94
CA TRP A 9 29.89 10.69 12.53
C TRP A 9 30.52 9.31 12.30
N LEU A 10 31.53 8.94 13.07
CA LEU A 10 32.16 7.62 12.98
C LEU A 10 31.18 6.48 13.34
N TYR A 11 30.29 6.67 14.31
CA TYR A 11 29.24 5.66 14.63
C TYR A 11 28.18 5.56 13.53
N LEU A 12 27.88 6.65 12.81
CA LEU A 12 26.92 6.65 11.71
C LEU A 12 27.54 6.18 10.38
N LEU A 13 28.87 6.18 10.24
CA LEU A 13 29.58 5.90 9.01
C LEU A 13 29.20 4.56 8.37
N PRO A 14 29.13 3.43 9.11
CA PRO A 14 28.70 2.16 8.51
C PRO A 14 27.29 2.26 7.88
N ALA A 15 26.33 2.86 8.62
CA ALA A 15 24.97 3.02 8.11
C ALA A 15 24.93 3.93 6.87
N ILE A 16 25.67 5.04 6.87
CA ILE A 16 25.75 5.96 5.73
C ILE A 16 26.38 5.28 4.50
N VAL A 17 27.43 4.47 4.68
CA VAL A 17 28.08 3.73 3.59
C VAL A 17 27.11 2.71 3.00
N PHE A 18 26.42 1.91 3.82
CA PHE A 18 25.44 0.96 3.32
C PHE A 18 24.26 1.66 2.59
N LEU A 19 23.73 2.75 3.15
CA LEU A 19 22.70 3.53 2.46
C LEU A 19 23.21 4.12 1.13
N GLY A 20 24.44 4.61 1.12
CA GLY A 20 25.06 5.13 -0.10
C GLY A 20 25.16 4.09 -1.21
N ILE A 21 25.68 2.91 -0.89
CA ILE A 21 25.93 1.85 -1.87
C ILE A 21 24.60 1.17 -2.31
N PHE A 22 23.72 0.83 -1.36
CA PHE A 22 22.56 -0.03 -1.67
C PHE A 22 21.26 0.75 -1.92
N MET A 23 21.20 2.02 -1.61
CA MET A 23 20.02 2.85 -1.82
C MET A 23 20.27 4.03 -2.74
N VAL A 24 21.28 4.87 -2.44
CA VAL A 24 21.52 6.10 -3.20
C VAL A 24 22.09 5.78 -4.59
N TYR A 25 23.07 4.90 -4.68
CA TYR A 25 23.70 4.53 -5.94
C TYR A 25 22.68 3.91 -6.94
N PRO A 26 21.91 2.87 -6.60
CA PRO A 26 20.88 2.35 -7.51
C PRO A 26 19.82 3.37 -7.88
N LEU A 27 19.46 4.28 -6.95
CA LEU A 27 18.50 5.35 -7.25
C LEU A 27 19.04 6.29 -8.32
N VAL A 28 20.33 6.67 -8.23
CA VAL A 28 21.00 7.50 -9.26
C VAL A 28 21.02 6.77 -10.59
N ASP A 29 21.31 5.46 -10.61
CA ASP A 29 21.30 4.67 -11.84
C ASP A 29 19.91 4.66 -12.51
N VAL A 30 18.83 4.50 -11.74
CA VAL A 30 17.46 4.60 -12.27
C VAL A 30 17.22 5.97 -12.93
N PHE A 31 17.69 7.08 -12.30
CA PHE A 31 17.60 8.40 -12.90
C PHE A 31 18.38 8.49 -14.22
N VAL A 32 19.58 7.96 -14.27
CA VAL A 32 20.43 7.98 -15.47
C VAL A 32 19.80 7.15 -16.59
N TYR A 33 19.41 5.90 -16.31
CA TYR A 33 18.83 5.00 -17.32
C TYR A 33 17.49 5.50 -17.87
N ALA A 34 16.70 6.21 -17.08
CA ALA A 34 15.44 6.78 -17.54
C ALA A 34 15.61 7.76 -18.71
N PHE A 35 16.74 8.48 -18.76
CA PHE A 35 17.06 9.41 -19.84
C PHE A 35 17.93 8.80 -20.94
N GLN A 36 18.57 7.64 -20.72
CA GLN A 36 19.36 6.94 -21.72
C GLN A 36 18.44 6.15 -22.65
N GLU A 37 18.30 6.57 -23.90
CA GLU A 37 17.43 5.94 -24.88
C GLU A 37 18.02 4.63 -25.37
N GLY A 38 17.26 3.52 -25.20
CA GLY A 38 17.67 2.19 -25.64
C GLY A 38 18.91 1.65 -24.92
N PHE A 39 19.07 1.97 -23.63
CA PHE A 39 20.14 1.42 -22.81
C PHE A 39 20.07 -0.10 -22.71
N ASN A 40 21.21 -0.75 -22.89
CA ASN A 40 21.35 -2.20 -22.81
C ASN A 40 22.32 -2.58 -21.70
N PHE A 41 21.89 -3.41 -20.76
CA PHE A 41 22.71 -3.85 -19.63
C PHE A 41 23.94 -4.68 -20.04
N ALA A 42 23.81 -5.53 -21.07
CA ALA A 42 24.89 -6.43 -21.46
C ALA A 42 26.06 -5.67 -22.14
N SER A 43 25.74 -4.70 -23.00
CA SER A 43 26.74 -3.93 -23.73
C SER A 43 27.12 -2.61 -23.06
N GLN A 44 26.37 -2.17 -22.05
CA GLN A 44 26.53 -0.86 -21.39
C GLN A 44 26.47 0.31 -22.38
N THR A 45 25.69 0.17 -23.47
CA THR A 45 25.56 1.17 -24.53
C THR A 45 24.15 1.73 -24.58
N TYR A 46 24.02 2.97 -25.06
CA TYR A 46 22.75 3.64 -25.31
C TYR A 46 22.81 4.45 -26.62
N LYS A 47 21.68 4.76 -27.22
CA LYS A 47 21.57 5.46 -28.51
C LYS A 47 21.66 6.97 -28.35
N GLY A 48 21.21 7.53 -27.26
CA GLY A 48 21.16 8.95 -27.00
C GLY A 48 20.61 9.26 -25.61
N VAL A 49 20.55 10.54 -25.26
CA VAL A 49 19.96 11.03 -24.01
C VAL A 49 18.81 11.96 -24.36
N GLY A 50 17.60 11.63 -23.86
CA GLY A 50 16.41 12.40 -24.20
C GLY A 50 15.17 12.01 -23.41
N TRP A 51 14.02 12.44 -23.91
CA TRP A 51 12.70 12.20 -23.29
C TRP A 51 11.90 11.08 -23.96
N TYR A 52 12.47 10.37 -24.91
CA TYR A 52 11.79 9.33 -25.67
C TYR A 52 11.21 8.24 -24.77
N ASN A 53 11.95 7.78 -23.77
CA ASN A 53 11.50 6.73 -22.85
C ASN A 53 10.21 7.13 -22.10
N PHE A 54 10.14 8.36 -21.63
CA PHE A 54 8.94 8.89 -20.97
C PHE A 54 7.77 9.00 -21.93
N SER A 55 8.01 9.49 -23.15
CA SER A 55 6.99 9.60 -24.19
C SER A 55 6.45 8.23 -24.59
N TYR A 56 7.31 7.23 -24.70
CA TYR A 56 6.91 5.85 -24.99
C TYR A 56 6.03 5.29 -23.87
N VAL A 57 6.51 5.32 -22.62
CA VAL A 57 5.79 4.79 -21.45
C VAL A 57 4.41 5.44 -21.28
N LEU A 58 4.33 6.77 -21.40
CA LEU A 58 3.06 7.50 -21.26
C LEU A 58 2.04 7.21 -22.37
N ARG A 59 2.45 6.61 -23.49
CA ARG A 59 1.58 6.20 -24.61
C ARG A 59 1.28 4.71 -24.60
N ASP A 60 1.99 3.93 -23.81
CA ASP A 60 1.82 2.48 -23.73
C ASP A 60 0.46 2.15 -23.06
N PRO A 61 -0.44 1.42 -23.75
CA PRO A 61 -1.74 1.03 -23.20
C PRO A 61 -1.63 0.21 -21.91
N TYR A 62 -0.61 -0.65 -21.78
CA TYR A 62 -0.36 -1.44 -20.57
C TYR A 62 0.02 -0.57 -19.38
N PHE A 63 0.86 0.45 -19.62
CA PHE A 63 1.18 1.42 -18.58
C PHE A 63 -0.04 2.22 -18.13
N LEU A 64 -0.86 2.70 -19.07
CA LEU A 64 -2.07 3.45 -18.76
C LEU A 64 -3.08 2.61 -17.96
N GLN A 65 -3.21 1.32 -18.30
CA GLN A 65 -4.01 0.38 -17.53
C GLN A 65 -3.45 0.18 -16.12
N ALA A 66 -2.13 -0.01 -16.00
CA ALA A 66 -1.44 -0.15 -14.72
C ALA A 66 -1.63 1.09 -13.82
N VAL A 67 -1.55 2.29 -14.38
CA VAL A 67 -1.85 3.55 -13.68
C VAL A 67 -3.28 3.55 -13.18
N LYS A 68 -4.26 3.25 -14.04
CA LYS A 68 -5.67 3.18 -13.66
C LYS A 68 -5.90 2.20 -12.50
N ASN A 69 -5.38 0.98 -12.61
CA ASN A 69 -5.51 -0.04 -11.57
C ASN A 69 -4.91 0.42 -10.25
N THR A 70 -3.69 0.93 -10.29
CA THR A 70 -2.98 1.41 -9.09
C THR A 70 -3.78 2.53 -8.40
N PHE A 71 -4.30 3.50 -9.16
CA PHE A 71 -5.11 4.58 -8.57
C PHE A 71 -6.41 4.09 -7.97
N ILE A 72 -7.12 3.14 -8.60
CA ILE A 72 -8.35 2.56 -8.05
C ILE A 72 -8.05 1.85 -6.73
N ILE A 73 -7.01 1.01 -6.70
CA ILE A 73 -6.58 0.30 -5.48
C ILE A 73 -6.28 1.33 -4.38
N VAL A 74 -5.46 2.33 -4.66
CA VAL A 74 -5.03 3.34 -3.68
C VAL A 74 -6.23 4.12 -3.12
N ILE A 75 -7.09 4.66 -3.98
CA ILE A 75 -8.22 5.53 -3.59
C ILE A 75 -9.25 4.74 -2.77
N ILE A 76 -9.46 3.46 -3.07
CA ILE A 76 -10.44 2.64 -2.34
C ILE A 76 -9.81 2.09 -1.05
N THR A 77 -8.64 1.45 -1.15
CA THR A 77 -8.13 0.63 -0.04
C THR A 77 -7.61 1.46 1.12
N VAL A 78 -6.99 2.61 0.87
CA VAL A 78 -6.41 3.44 1.94
C VAL A 78 -7.49 4.05 2.85
N PRO A 79 -8.53 4.73 2.34
CA PRO A 79 -9.59 5.27 3.20
C PRO A 79 -10.41 4.17 3.86
N VAL A 80 -10.78 3.12 3.11
CA VAL A 80 -11.61 2.02 3.64
C VAL A 80 -10.89 1.27 4.76
N SER A 81 -9.64 0.87 4.55
CA SER A 81 -8.86 0.16 5.58
C SER A 81 -8.59 1.03 6.81
N THR A 82 -8.35 2.33 6.63
CA THR A 82 -8.14 3.25 7.76
C THR A 82 -9.43 3.50 8.54
N GLY A 83 -10.56 3.67 7.84
CA GLY A 83 -11.86 3.82 8.47
C GLY A 83 -12.31 2.58 9.23
N LEU A 84 -12.20 1.39 8.62
CA LEU A 84 -12.51 0.13 9.28
C LEU A 84 -11.59 -0.14 10.48
N ALA A 85 -10.29 0.10 10.33
CA ALA A 85 -9.35 -0.05 11.42
C ALA A 85 -9.67 0.87 12.60
N LEU A 86 -10.11 2.11 12.33
CA LEU A 86 -10.55 3.04 13.37
C LEU A 86 -11.79 2.51 14.11
N LEU A 87 -12.80 2.05 13.37
CA LEU A 87 -14.03 1.47 13.97
C LEU A 87 -13.71 0.26 14.84
N ILE A 88 -12.89 -0.67 14.34
CA ILE A 88 -12.48 -1.86 15.09
C ILE A 88 -11.65 -1.47 16.32
N SER A 89 -10.73 -0.53 16.20
CA SER A 89 -9.91 -0.06 17.32
C SER A 89 -10.75 0.59 18.43
N LEU A 90 -11.79 1.35 18.07
CA LEU A 90 -12.74 1.90 19.03
C LEU A 90 -13.52 0.79 19.76
N GLY A 91 -13.96 -0.23 19.03
CA GLY A 91 -14.60 -1.42 19.60
C GLY A 91 -13.68 -2.16 20.57
N LEU A 92 -12.45 -2.47 20.14
CA LEU A 92 -11.45 -3.16 20.97
C LEU A 92 -11.04 -2.37 22.22
N ASN A 93 -11.02 -1.06 22.14
CA ASN A 93 -10.69 -0.23 23.30
C ASN A 93 -11.80 -0.27 24.38
N SER A 94 -13.02 -0.65 24.02
CA SER A 94 -14.14 -0.82 24.96
C SER A 94 -14.13 -2.18 25.65
N ILE A 95 -13.44 -3.20 25.12
CA ILE A 95 -13.43 -4.58 25.61
C ILE A 95 -12.14 -4.84 26.39
N LYS A 96 -12.20 -4.72 27.72
CA LYS A 96 -11.01 -4.91 28.60
C LYS A 96 -10.46 -6.36 28.66
N PRO A 97 -11.28 -7.42 28.87
CA PRO A 97 -10.77 -8.74 29.24
C PRO A 97 -10.11 -9.54 28.10
N LEU A 98 -10.44 -9.30 26.84
CA LEU A 98 -9.98 -10.09 25.70
C LEU A 98 -9.13 -9.26 24.69
N LYS A 99 -8.77 -8.04 25.04
CA LYS A 99 -8.05 -7.11 24.15
C LYS A 99 -6.80 -7.73 23.54
N ASN A 100 -5.96 -8.35 24.37
CA ASN A 100 -4.70 -8.94 23.92
C ASN A 100 -4.92 -10.14 22.98
N LEU A 101 -5.91 -10.98 23.27
CA LEU A 101 -6.25 -12.12 22.40
C LEU A 101 -6.70 -11.62 21.02
N PHE A 102 -7.63 -10.67 20.98
CA PHE A 102 -8.10 -10.10 19.72
C PHE A 102 -6.96 -9.42 18.95
N GLN A 103 -6.07 -8.67 19.61
CA GLN A 103 -4.91 -8.08 18.96
C GLN A 103 -4.01 -9.15 18.33
N THR A 104 -3.74 -10.24 19.03
CA THR A 104 -2.92 -11.34 18.50
C THR A 104 -3.60 -11.98 17.27
N VAL A 105 -4.90 -12.30 17.35
CA VAL A 105 -5.64 -12.91 16.24
C VAL A 105 -5.69 -11.98 15.01
N TYR A 106 -5.96 -10.71 15.21
CA TYR A 106 -5.97 -9.73 14.11
C TYR A 106 -4.58 -9.50 13.50
N PHE A 107 -3.49 -9.69 14.26
CA PHE A 107 -2.13 -9.47 13.77
C PHE A 107 -1.58 -10.65 12.96
N LEU A 108 -2.12 -11.86 13.12
CA LEU A 108 -1.68 -13.05 12.39
C LEU A 108 -1.59 -12.86 10.87
N PRO A 109 -2.59 -12.29 10.18
CA PRO A 109 -2.53 -12.08 8.74
C PRO A 109 -1.35 -11.22 8.29
N TYR A 110 -0.99 -10.21 9.09
CA TYR A 110 0.07 -9.27 8.76
C TYR A 110 1.48 -9.90 8.78
N VAL A 111 1.69 -10.91 9.62
CA VAL A 111 2.99 -11.60 9.74
C VAL A 111 3.08 -12.85 8.87
N THR A 112 1.98 -13.22 8.21
CA THR A 112 1.92 -14.38 7.33
C THR A 112 2.51 -14.03 5.96
N ASN A 113 3.10 -15.02 5.28
CA ASN A 113 3.63 -14.83 3.93
C ASN A 113 2.53 -14.39 2.94
N THR A 114 2.74 -13.27 2.26
CA THR A 114 1.78 -12.65 1.33
C THR A 114 1.36 -13.62 0.21
N LEU A 115 2.30 -14.37 -0.37
CA LEU A 115 1.99 -15.30 -1.46
C LEU A 115 1.08 -16.44 -0.95
N ALA A 116 1.35 -16.99 0.23
CA ALA A 116 0.51 -18.04 0.82
C ALA A 116 -0.92 -17.53 1.09
N VAL A 117 -1.05 -16.32 1.64
CA VAL A 117 -2.36 -15.70 1.89
C VAL A 117 -3.07 -15.40 0.58
N GLY A 118 -2.38 -14.86 -0.43
CA GLY A 118 -2.95 -14.59 -1.76
C GLY A 118 -3.48 -15.86 -2.43
N LEU A 119 -2.75 -16.97 -2.36
CA LEU A 119 -3.21 -18.27 -2.87
C LEU A 119 -4.48 -18.76 -2.15
N VAL A 120 -4.58 -18.56 -0.83
CA VAL A 120 -5.82 -18.88 -0.09
C VAL A 120 -6.99 -18.01 -0.59
N PHE A 121 -6.77 -16.72 -0.80
CA PHE A 121 -7.80 -15.84 -1.36
C PHE A 121 -8.20 -16.25 -2.77
N MET A 122 -7.22 -16.56 -3.63
CA MET A 122 -7.49 -17.09 -4.96
C MET A 122 -8.43 -18.31 -4.91
N ILE A 123 -8.15 -19.29 -4.03
CA ILE A 123 -8.99 -20.48 -3.86
C ILE A 123 -10.38 -20.13 -3.32
N LEU A 124 -10.48 -19.22 -2.35
CA LEU A 124 -11.77 -18.81 -1.75
C LEU A 124 -12.69 -18.13 -2.77
N PHE A 125 -12.14 -17.38 -3.72
CA PHE A 125 -12.88 -16.62 -4.73
C PHE A 125 -12.96 -17.31 -6.10
N LYS A 126 -12.26 -18.45 -6.29
CA LYS A 126 -12.19 -19.14 -7.57
C LYS A 126 -13.56 -19.69 -7.98
N LYS A 127 -13.83 -19.64 -9.30
CA LYS A 127 -14.92 -20.36 -9.95
C LYS A 127 -14.31 -21.34 -10.95
N THR A 128 -14.70 -22.61 -10.90
CA THR A 128 -14.32 -23.61 -11.89
C THR A 128 -15.53 -24.36 -12.40
N ALA A 129 -15.38 -25.10 -13.49
CA ALA A 129 -16.47 -25.90 -14.05
C ALA A 129 -16.98 -27.00 -13.09
N TYR A 130 -16.15 -27.40 -12.11
CA TYR A 130 -16.45 -28.53 -11.23
C TYR A 130 -16.62 -28.13 -9.75
N THR A 131 -16.00 -27.04 -9.32
CA THR A 131 -15.99 -26.61 -7.92
C THR A 131 -15.98 -25.11 -7.80
N ASP A 132 -16.82 -24.59 -6.94
CA ASP A 132 -16.86 -23.19 -6.55
C ASP A 132 -16.06 -22.96 -5.26
N GLY A 133 -15.35 -21.85 -5.18
CA GLY A 133 -14.73 -21.39 -3.93
C GLY A 133 -15.79 -21.00 -2.89
N LEU A 134 -15.38 -20.92 -1.64
CA LEU A 134 -16.30 -20.70 -0.50
C LEU A 134 -17.18 -19.44 -0.70
N VAL A 135 -16.66 -18.38 -1.29
CA VAL A 135 -17.42 -17.14 -1.53
C VAL A 135 -18.57 -17.41 -2.50
N ASN A 136 -18.34 -18.15 -3.57
CA ASN A 136 -19.38 -18.51 -4.52
C ASN A 136 -20.41 -19.48 -3.92
N LEU A 137 -20.01 -20.41 -3.04
CA LEU A 137 -20.95 -21.26 -2.31
C LEU A 137 -21.89 -20.43 -1.43
N ILE A 138 -21.38 -19.39 -0.78
CA ILE A 138 -22.20 -18.46 0.00
C ILE A 138 -23.14 -17.65 -0.93
N ILE A 139 -22.67 -17.15 -2.05
CA ILE A 139 -23.48 -16.41 -3.03
C ILE A 139 -24.63 -17.29 -3.54
N ASN A 140 -24.34 -18.55 -3.88
CA ASN A 140 -25.32 -19.52 -4.36
C ASN A 140 -26.37 -19.84 -3.27
N TRP A 141 -25.96 -19.87 -2.00
CA TRP A 141 -26.90 -20.08 -0.90
C TRP A 141 -27.94 -18.96 -0.77
N PHE A 142 -27.58 -17.73 -1.17
CA PHE A 142 -28.52 -16.61 -1.27
C PHE A 142 -29.32 -16.58 -2.59
N GLY A 143 -29.20 -17.61 -3.44
CA GLY A 143 -29.98 -17.74 -4.68
C GLY A 143 -29.39 -16.94 -5.87
N SER A 144 -28.16 -16.46 -5.78
CA SER A 144 -27.48 -15.76 -6.87
C SER A 144 -26.52 -16.71 -7.62
N GLU A 145 -26.26 -16.43 -8.88
CA GLU A 145 -25.31 -17.21 -9.68
C GLU A 145 -23.86 -16.98 -9.24
N SER A 146 -23.00 -18.00 -9.40
CA SER A 146 -21.58 -17.90 -9.15
C SER A 146 -20.90 -16.87 -10.04
N ILE A 147 -20.07 -16.02 -9.44
CA ILE A 147 -19.31 -14.98 -10.11
C ILE A 147 -17.87 -15.46 -10.30
N ASP A 148 -17.33 -15.27 -11.49
CA ASP A 148 -15.90 -15.49 -11.71
C ASP A 148 -15.11 -14.26 -11.27
N PHE A 149 -14.52 -14.36 -10.08
CA PHE A 149 -13.78 -13.26 -9.48
C PHE A 149 -12.30 -13.23 -9.90
N ILE A 150 -11.77 -14.31 -10.45
CA ILE A 150 -10.33 -14.43 -10.77
C ILE A 150 -10.09 -14.23 -12.27
N ASP A 151 -10.86 -14.93 -13.11
CA ASP A 151 -10.69 -14.88 -14.56
C ASP A 151 -11.84 -14.11 -15.27
N GLY A 152 -12.81 -13.63 -14.50
CA GLY A 152 -14.02 -12.99 -14.99
C GLY A 152 -13.88 -11.48 -15.26
N PRO A 153 -14.98 -10.72 -15.12
CA PRO A 153 -15.02 -9.30 -15.48
C PRO A 153 -14.12 -8.44 -14.57
N TYR A 154 -13.63 -7.35 -15.14
CA TYR A 154 -12.70 -6.41 -14.48
C TYR A 154 -13.15 -5.96 -13.08
N TRP A 155 -14.44 -5.64 -12.91
CA TRP A 155 -14.97 -5.20 -11.62
C TRP A 155 -14.86 -6.27 -10.53
N ALA A 156 -15.04 -7.55 -10.89
CA ALA A 156 -14.96 -8.67 -9.95
C ALA A 156 -13.52 -8.89 -9.49
N LYS A 157 -12.57 -8.86 -10.43
CA LYS A 157 -11.14 -8.91 -10.14
C LYS A 157 -10.69 -7.75 -9.25
N MET A 158 -11.11 -6.52 -9.59
CA MET A 158 -10.80 -5.34 -8.79
C MET A 158 -11.42 -5.38 -7.39
N PHE A 159 -12.61 -5.95 -7.25
CA PHE A 159 -13.24 -6.15 -5.95
C PHE A 159 -12.40 -7.09 -5.05
N VAL A 160 -11.99 -8.26 -5.57
CA VAL A 160 -11.15 -9.20 -4.81
C VAL A 160 -9.84 -8.53 -4.40
N MET A 161 -9.20 -7.82 -5.33
CA MET A 161 -7.95 -7.11 -5.05
C MET A 161 -8.10 -6.06 -3.96
N CYS A 162 -9.12 -5.21 -4.06
CA CYS A 162 -9.36 -4.19 -3.04
C CYS A 162 -9.74 -4.82 -1.69
N PHE A 163 -10.55 -5.88 -1.69
CA PHE A 163 -10.94 -6.60 -0.47
C PHE A 163 -9.73 -7.23 0.22
N TYR A 164 -8.89 -7.94 -0.54
CA TYR A 164 -7.64 -8.53 -0.06
C TYR A 164 -6.72 -7.48 0.53
N THR A 165 -6.44 -6.40 -0.22
CA THR A 165 -5.53 -5.33 0.24
C THR A 165 -6.05 -4.68 1.53
N VAL A 166 -7.35 -4.38 1.63
CA VAL A 166 -7.94 -3.86 2.86
C VAL A 166 -7.72 -4.82 4.02
N TRP A 167 -7.97 -6.11 3.80
CA TRP A 167 -7.86 -7.13 4.83
C TRP A 167 -6.42 -7.30 5.33
N VAL A 168 -5.42 -7.34 4.42
CA VAL A 168 -3.99 -7.53 4.77
C VAL A 168 -3.41 -6.34 5.52
N VAL A 169 -3.75 -5.10 5.14
CA VAL A 169 -3.17 -3.91 5.77
C VAL A 169 -3.87 -3.48 7.07
N MET A 170 -5.11 -3.94 7.26
CA MET A 170 -5.94 -3.54 8.40
C MET A 170 -5.35 -3.90 9.77
N PRO A 171 -4.74 -5.07 9.99
CA PRO A 171 -4.16 -5.46 11.27
C PRO A 171 -3.13 -4.46 11.80
N PHE A 172 -2.22 -4.03 10.97
CA PHE A 172 -1.20 -3.03 11.34
C PHE A 172 -1.86 -1.69 11.74
N LYS A 173 -2.86 -1.25 10.97
CA LYS A 173 -3.60 -0.02 11.28
C LYS A 173 -4.38 -0.11 12.59
N ILE A 174 -5.01 -1.26 12.87
CA ILE A 174 -5.70 -1.53 14.13
C ILE A 174 -4.73 -1.43 15.31
N LEU A 175 -3.55 -2.02 15.20
CA LEU A 175 -2.54 -1.98 16.25
C LEU A 175 -2.12 -0.55 16.57
N ILE A 176 -1.80 0.24 15.56
CA ILE A 176 -1.37 1.64 15.73
C ILE A 176 -2.51 2.48 16.32
N LEU A 177 -3.73 2.36 15.80
CA LEU A 177 -4.87 3.15 16.30
C LEU A 177 -5.29 2.75 17.71
N THR A 178 -5.21 1.45 18.06
CA THR A 178 -5.50 1.01 19.43
C THR A 178 -4.47 1.55 20.41
N SER A 179 -3.20 1.60 20.01
CA SER A 179 -2.12 2.20 20.83
C SER A 179 -2.31 3.72 20.97
N ALA A 180 -2.69 4.39 19.89
CA ALA A 180 -3.01 5.82 19.91
C ALA A 180 -4.21 6.14 20.82
N LEU A 181 -5.28 5.33 20.76
CA LEU A 181 -6.43 5.48 21.64
C LEU A 181 -6.07 5.25 23.11
N ALA A 182 -5.17 4.31 23.40
CA ALA A 182 -4.71 4.03 24.75
C ALA A 182 -3.80 5.12 25.32
N SER A 183 -3.16 5.94 24.49
CA SER A 183 -2.30 7.05 24.93
C SER A 183 -3.07 8.33 25.30
N VAL A 184 -4.36 8.39 24.99
CA VAL A 184 -5.20 9.55 25.38
C VAL A 184 -5.47 9.53 26.86
N ASN A 185 -5.19 10.64 27.57
CA ASN A 185 -5.39 10.72 29.01
C ASN A 185 -6.88 10.51 29.36
N GLU A 186 -7.13 9.57 30.28
CA GLU A 186 -8.49 9.25 30.76
C GLU A 186 -9.21 10.43 31.42
N ASP A 187 -8.47 11.38 31.97
CA ASP A 187 -9.07 12.54 32.67
C ASP A 187 -9.91 13.41 31.73
N TYR A 188 -9.56 13.52 30.45
CA TYR A 188 -10.40 14.21 29.47
C TYR A 188 -11.76 13.55 29.30
N TYR A 189 -11.79 12.20 29.33
CA TYR A 189 -13.04 11.46 29.22
C TYR A 189 -13.86 11.54 30.50
N ARG A 190 -13.21 11.56 31.69
CA ARG A 190 -13.88 11.72 32.97
C ARG A 190 -14.51 13.09 33.11
N ALA A 191 -13.78 14.16 32.80
CA ALA A 191 -14.30 15.53 32.81
C ALA A 191 -15.51 15.68 31.86
N ALA A 192 -15.38 15.22 30.60
CA ALA A 192 -16.46 15.29 29.63
C ALA A 192 -17.74 14.51 30.04
N LYS A 193 -17.57 13.42 30.81
CA LYS A 193 -18.73 12.67 31.37
C LYS A 193 -19.41 13.43 32.51
N ILE A 194 -18.63 14.09 33.37
CA ILE A 194 -19.17 14.94 34.47
C ILE A 194 -19.99 16.07 33.86
N ASP A 195 -19.52 16.67 32.75
CA ASP A 195 -20.22 17.74 32.01
C ASP A 195 -21.45 17.23 31.22
N GLY A 196 -21.81 15.94 31.30
CA GLY A 196 -22.94 15.36 30.60
C GLY A 196 -22.77 15.29 29.08
N THR A 197 -21.52 15.36 28.57
CA THR A 197 -21.24 15.38 27.13
C THR A 197 -21.55 14.03 26.49
N SER A 198 -22.29 14.05 25.37
CA SER A 198 -22.66 12.83 24.63
C SER A 198 -21.44 12.12 24.02
N LYS A 199 -21.50 10.77 23.90
CA LYS A 199 -20.42 9.93 23.34
C LYS A 199 -19.94 10.39 21.95
N GLY A 200 -20.86 10.79 21.07
CA GLY A 200 -20.52 11.30 19.73
C GLY A 200 -19.78 12.63 19.77
N ARG A 201 -20.09 13.50 20.74
CA ARG A 201 -19.38 14.78 20.93
C ARG A 201 -17.99 14.53 21.52
N ILE A 202 -17.85 13.63 22.48
CA ILE A 202 -16.56 13.18 23.02
C ILE A 202 -15.69 12.64 21.89
N PHE A 203 -16.21 11.76 21.05
CA PHE A 203 -15.47 11.23 19.92
C PHE A 203 -14.96 12.31 18.97
N ARG A 204 -15.85 13.22 18.54
CA ARG A 204 -15.49 14.27 17.54
C ARG A 204 -14.59 15.38 18.09
N ARG A 205 -14.74 15.76 19.38
CA ARG A 205 -14.05 16.90 19.98
C ARG A 205 -12.83 16.54 20.83
N ILE A 206 -12.73 15.30 21.31
CA ILE A 206 -11.64 14.82 22.16
C ILE A 206 -10.87 13.73 21.45
N THR A 207 -11.52 12.58 21.19
CA THR A 207 -10.83 11.38 20.69
C THR A 207 -10.20 11.61 19.33
N LEU A 208 -11.00 12.03 18.35
CA LEU A 208 -10.55 12.18 16.95
C LEU A 208 -9.42 13.21 16.80
N PRO A 209 -9.49 14.42 17.39
CA PRO A 209 -8.38 15.37 17.34
C PRO A 209 -7.09 14.82 17.99
N MET A 210 -7.19 14.15 19.13
CA MET A 210 -6.01 13.64 19.85
C MET A 210 -5.30 12.49 19.11
N ILE A 211 -6.03 11.65 18.38
CA ILE A 211 -5.42 10.58 17.59
C ILE A 211 -5.16 10.99 16.12
N SER A 212 -5.54 12.20 15.72
CA SER A 212 -5.41 12.68 14.34
C SER A 212 -3.97 12.56 13.79
N PRO A 213 -2.88 12.81 14.55
CA PRO A 213 -1.53 12.62 14.05
C PRO A 213 -1.28 11.17 13.58
N MET A 214 -1.80 10.18 14.30
CA MET A 214 -1.65 8.77 13.93
C MET A 214 -2.53 8.39 12.73
N ILE A 215 -3.73 8.96 12.61
CA ILE A 215 -4.58 8.78 11.42
C ILE A 215 -3.87 9.33 10.18
N PHE A 216 -3.31 10.53 10.24
CA PHE A 216 -2.55 11.11 9.13
C PHE A 216 -1.31 10.30 8.78
N TYR A 217 -0.57 9.82 9.79
CA TYR A 217 0.55 8.90 9.59
C TYR A 217 0.13 7.65 8.81
N LEU A 218 -0.98 7.00 9.22
CA LEU A 218 -1.49 5.80 8.55
C LEU A 218 -2.03 6.07 7.14
N VAL A 219 -2.58 7.24 6.90
CA VAL A 219 -3.03 7.66 5.57
C VAL A 219 -1.82 7.88 4.65
N ILE A 220 -0.82 8.67 5.08
CA ILE A 220 0.37 8.96 4.27
C ILE A 220 1.14 7.68 3.95
N THR A 221 1.45 6.87 4.97
CA THR A 221 2.18 5.61 4.78
C THR A 221 1.36 4.58 4.00
N GLY A 222 0.03 4.59 4.16
CA GLY A 222 -0.91 3.79 3.39
C GLY A 222 -0.90 4.14 1.90
N PHE A 223 -0.91 5.43 1.55
CA PHE A 223 -0.78 5.87 0.15
C PHE A 223 0.56 5.41 -0.45
N ILE A 224 1.68 5.65 0.24
CA ILE A 224 3.00 5.24 -0.22
C ILE A 224 3.06 3.72 -0.41
N GLY A 225 2.51 2.94 0.52
CA GLY A 225 2.47 1.47 0.44
C GLY A 225 1.62 0.97 -0.71
N ALA A 226 0.40 1.49 -0.85
CA ALA A 226 -0.53 1.05 -1.88
C ALA A 226 -0.06 1.37 -3.31
N PHE A 227 0.67 2.48 -3.52
CA PHE A 227 1.30 2.75 -4.82
C PHE A 227 2.42 1.78 -5.19
N LYS A 228 2.96 1.04 -4.21
CA LYS A 228 4.00 0.01 -4.41
C LYS A 228 3.43 -1.40 -4.55
N ALA A 229 2.12 -1.54 -4.66
CA ALA A 229 1.44 -2.82 -4.76
C ALA A 229 1.92 -3.58 -6.03
N TYR A 230 2.31 -4.85 -5.83
CA TYR A 230 2.75 -5.79 -6.88
C TYR A 230 2.65 -7.24 -6.40
N SER A 231 3.25 -7.56 -5.24
CA SER A 231 3.31 -8.95 -4.76
C SER A 231 1.93 -9.53 -4.44
N ASP A 232 1.01 -8.67 -4.04
CA ASP A 232 -0.38 -9.02 -3.71
C ASP A 232 -1.14 -9.41 -4.98
N GLU A 233 -0.95 -8.67 -6.07
CA GLU A 233 -1.54 -8.93 -7.38
C GLU A 233 -1.03 -10.26 -7.94
N VAL A 234 0.28 -10.47 -7.89
CA VAL A 234 0.91 -11.74 -8.32
C VAL A 234 0.39 -12.92 -7.50
N ALA A 235 0.18 -12.75 -6.21
CA ALA A 235 -0.31 -13.81 -5.34
C ALA A 235 -1.73 -14.27 -5.68
N ILE A 236 -2.58 -13.37 -6.21
CA ILE A 236 -3.99 -13.64 -6.52
C ILE A 236 -4.17 -14.02 -7.99
N PHE A 237 -3.56 -13.28 -8.92
CA PHE A 237 -3.81 -13.39 -10.36
C PHE A 237 -2.69 -14.08 -11.14
N GLY A 238 -1.59 -14.49 -10.45
CA GLY A 238 -0.42 -15.10 -11.09
C GLY A 238 0.56 -14.06 -11.64
N THR A 239 1.59 -14.54 -12.32
CA THR A 239 2.73 -13.73 -12.77
C THR A 239 2.42 -12.87 -14.00
N ASP A 240 1.46 -13.30 -14.85
CA ASP A 240 1.05 -12.53 -16.04
C ASP A 240 -0.11 -11.59 -15.72
N LEU A 241 0.22 -10.50 -15.07
CA LEU A 241 -0.75 -9.48 -14.68
C LEU A 241 -1.32 -8.67 -15.87
N ASN A 242 -0.62 -8.65 -17.01
CA ASN A 242 -1.11 -7.98 -18.23
C ASN A 242 -2.28 -8.76 -18.84
N VAL A 243 -2.15 -10.08 -18.97
CA VAL A 243 -3.26 -10.96 -19.44
C VAL A 243 -4.42 -10.91 -18.45
N ALA A 244 -4.16 -10.93 -17.15
CA ALA A 244 -5.20 -10.78 -16.14
C ALA A 244 -5.89 -9.40 -16.19
N GLY A 245 -5.27 -8.38 -16.79
CA GLY A 245 -5.75 -6.99 -16.81
C GLY A 245 -5.64 -6.29 -15.45
N MET A 246 -4.84 -6.83 -14.54
CA MET A 246 -4.71 -6.37 -13.15
C MET A 246 -3.31 -5.83 -12.82
N ASN A 247 -2.50 -5.55 -13.86
CA ASN A 247 -1.15 -5.02 -13.65
C ASN A 247 -1.16 -3.66 -12.94
N THR A 248 -0.12 -3.42 -12.15
CA THR A 248 0.12 -2.17 -11.44
C THR A 248 1.33 -1.45 -12.03
N ILE A 249 1.57 -0.19 -11.61
CA ILE A 249 2.75 0.54 -12.09
C ILE A 249 4.05 -0.20 -11.73
N VAL A 250 4.13 -0.78 -10.53
CA VAL A 250 5.31 -1.57 -10.13
C VAL A 250 5.41 -2.86 -10.92
N GLY A 251 4.27 -3.52 -11.21
CA GLY A 251 4.23 -4.69 -12.07
C GLY A 251 4.69 -4.38 -13.49
N TYR A 252 4.26 -3.26 -14.06
CA TYR A 252 4.75 -2.80 -15.36
C TYR A 252 6.27 -2.57 -15.37
N VAL A 253 6.82 -1.95 -14.31
CA VAL A 253 8.28 -1.80 -14.15
C VAL A 253 8.97 -3.15 -14.12
N TYR A 254 8.41 -4.12 -13.39
CA TYR A 254 8.95 -5.47 -13.30
C TYR A 254 8.90 -6.18 -14.67
N ASP A 255 7.78 -6.10 -15.39
CA ASP A 255 7.62 -6.70 -16.71
C ASP A 255 8.60 -6.12 -17.74
N MET A 256 8.85 -4.81 -17.70
CA MET A 256 9.84 -4.15 -18.56
C MET A 256 11.27 -4.60 -18.25
N LEU A 257 11.57 -5.02 -17.01
CA LEU A 257 12.90 -5.52 -16.64
C LEU A 257 13.06 -7.02 -16.88
N TYR A 258 12.06 -7.83 -16.53
CA TYR A 258 12.18 -9.28 -16.36
C TYR A 258 11.09 -10.11 -17.04
N GLY A 259 10.03 -9.50 -17.56
CA GLY A 259 8.94 -10.20 -18.25
C GLY A 259 9.38 -10.76 -19.61
N ASP A 260 8.48 -11.47 -20.31
CA ASP A 260 8.74 -12.03 -21.64
C ASP A 260 9.16 -10.98 -22.67
N SER A 261 8.65 -9.75 -22.50
CA SER A 261 9.08 -8.57 -23.26
C SER A 261 10.21 -7.80 -22.59
N GLY A 262 10.82 -8.35 -21.54
CA GLY A 262 11.80 -7.69 -20.68
C GLY A 262 13.12 -7.35 -21.37
N GLY A 263 14.02 -6.73 -20.60
CA GLY A 263 15.32 -6.26 -21.11
C GLY A 263 15.31 -4.81 -21.56
N TYR A 264 14.28 -4.04 -21.18
CA TYR A 264 14.13 -2.61 -21.47
C TYR A 264 14.32 -1.73 -20.23
N PRO A 265 15.53 -1.66 -19.65
CA PRO A 265 15.79 -0.95 -18.40
C PRO A 265 15.48 0.54 -18.49
N SER A 266 15.60 1.14 -19.67
CA SER A 266 15.27 2.55 -19.91
C SER A 266 13.79 2.83 -19.71
N PHE A 267 12.91 1.99 -20.25
CA PHE A 267 11.45 2.14 -20.09
C PHE A 267 11.03 1.84 -18.67
N ALA A 268 11.59 0.78 -18.05
CA ALA A 268 11.34 0.46 -16.65
C ALA A 268 11.73 1.62 -15.73
N SER A 269 12.91 2.20 -15.95
CA SER A 269 13.41 3.35 -15.18
C SER A 269 12.54 4.60 -15.38
N ALA A 270 12.10 4.88 -16.62
CA ALA A 270 11.18 5.97 -16.90
C ALA A 270 9.83 5.79 -16.17
N ALA A 271 9.26 4.58 -16.20
CA ALA A 271 8.03 4.25 -15.47
C ALA A 271 8.20 4.39 -13.95
N ALA A 272 9.34 3.94 -13.41
CA ALA A 272 9.66 4.09 -12.00
C ALA A 272 9.80 5.56 -11.57
N LEU A 273 10.39 6.42 -12.41
CA LEU A 273 10.46 7.87 -12.15
C LEU A 273 9.09 8.54 -12.23
N ILE A 274 8.21 8.14 -13.16
CA ILE A 274 6.84 8.63 -13.21
C ILE A 274 6.11 8.26 -11.91
N LEU A 275 6.23 7.01 -11.45
CA LEU A 275 5.68 6.58 -10.17
C LEU A 275 6.24 7.40 -9.01
N PHE A 276 7.55 7.62 -8.98
CA PHE A 276 8.20 8.44 -7.94
C PHE A 276 7.61 9.85 -7.88
N VAL A 277 7.42 10.51 -9.03
CA VAL A 277 6.83 11.86 -9.11
C VAL A 277 5.37 11.85 -8.62
N ILE A 278 4.59 10.83 -8.99
CA ILE A 278 3.19 10.67 -8.52
C ILE A 278 3.17 10.55 -6.99
N VAL A 279 3.94 9.62 -6.44
CA VAL A 279 3.99 9.35 -5.00
C VAL A 279 4.50 10.58 -4.23
N LEU A 280 5.54 11.24 -4.73
CA LEU A 280 6.09 12.47 -4.14
C LEU A 280 5.02 13.57 -4.10
N THR A 281 4.34 13.80 -5.21
CA THR A 281 3.28 14.84 -5.31
C THR A 281 2.16 14.58 -4.31
N ILE A 282 1.65 13.35 -4.27
CA ILE A 282 0.58 12.97 -3.34
C ILE A 282 1.06 13.08 -1.89
N THR A 283 2.31 12.69 -1.60
CA THR A 283 2.88 12.80 -0.25
C THR A 283 3.01 14.25 0.18
N VAL A 284 3.47 15.14 -0.71
CA VAL A 284 3.56 16.59 -0.42
C VAL A 284 2.18 17.18 -0.18
N ILE A 285 1.17 16.84 -1.00
CA ILE A 285 -0.21 17.28 -0.79
C ILE A 285 -0.74 16.81 0.57
N ASN A 286 -0.57 15.52 0.90
CA ASN A 286 -0.99 14.97 2.18
C ASN A 286 -0.31 15.67 3.37
N LEU A 287 1.01 15.96 3.28
CA LEU A 287 1.74 16.70 4.32
C LEU A 287 1.22 18.13 4.48
N MET A 288 0.91 18.82 3.39
CA MET A 288 0.31 20.16 3.46
C MET A 288 -1.07 20.15 4.14
N VAL A 289 -1.90 19.17 3.80
CA VAL A 289 -3.24 18.99 4.42
C VAL A 289 -3.08 18.62 5.91
N SER A 290 -2.14 17.74 6.24
CA SER A 290 -1.86 17.33 7.63
C SER A 290 -1.47 18.53 8.49
N ARG A 291 -0.58 19.40 8.03
CA ARG A 291 -0.13 20.60 8.78
C ARG A 291 -1.26 21.56 9.16
N LYS A 292 -2.35 21.59 8.37
CA LYS A 292 -3.52 22.46 8.66
C LYS A 292 -4.50 21.84 9.65
N ASN A 293 -4.53 20.51 9.76
CA ASN A 293 -5.59 19.79 10.47
C ASN A 293 -5.09 19.01 11.71
N VAL A 294 -3.79 18.98 11.95
CA VAL A 294 -3.21 18.32 13.12
C VAL A 294 -2.88 19.37 14.17
N HIS A 295 -3.54 19.27 15.31
CA HIS A 295 -3.21 20.04 16.52
C HIS A 295 -2.30 19.22 17.41
N TYR A 296 -1.12 19.73 17.68
CA TYR A 296 -0.14 19.15 18.63
C TYR A 296 -0.43 19.66 20.03
#